data_3907305807c0099bafd151bc60505644
#
_entry.id   3907305807c0099bafd151bc60505644
#
_cell.length_a   1.000
_cell.length_b   1.000
_cell.length_c   1.000
_cell.angle_alpha   90.00
_cell.angle_beta   90.00
_cell.angle_gamma   90.00
#
_symmetry.space_group_name_H-M   'P 1'
#
loop_
_entity.id
_entity.type
_entity.pdbx_description
1 polymer ?
#
loop_
_entity_poly.entity_id
_entity_poly.type
_entity_poly.pdbx_seq_one_letter_code
_entity_poly.pdbx_strand_id
1 'polypeptide(L)'
;GVKNANDMTYAIDAAVKNGYITKEEAAPLHAEAAVLRSLYYYILTCTFGDVPFYTERVTEENREKIATLPRMSAVATRDHCIEEIHEWILQQEALPMVRTYEGTEYRAGAAVGLMIAAKMCMWNERWDDAILFIEELESIYGHYADSPETFGLDYPLTDVPFSKRYVKESIFEMGNVVQDYGIQTSSMIASSSLPARTAK
;
A
#
# COMPACT_ATOMS: atom_id res chain seq x y z
N GLY A 1 -7.75 -7.52 3.93
CA GLY A 1 -7.19 -6.51 3.04
C GLY A 1 -8.23 -5.50 2.60
N VAL A 2 -8.74 -5.60 1.39
CA VAL A 2 -9.69 -4.64 0.78
C VAL A 2 -10.86 -4.30 1.72
N LYS A 3 -11.55 -5.31 2.27
CA LYS A 3 -12.64 -5.07 3.21
C LYS A 3 -12.24 -4.16 4.38
N ASN A 4 -11.07 -4.39 4.98
CA ASN A 4 -10.63 -3.60 6.13
C ASN A 4 -10.33 -2.14 5.74
N ALA A 5 -9.76 -1.91 4.56
CA ALA A 5 -9.55 -0.55 4.05
C ALA A 5 -10.88 0.17 3.81
N ASN A 6 -11.89 -0.52 3.27
CA ASN A 6 -13.22 0.04 3.08
C ASN A 6 -13.94 0.31 4.43
N ASP A 7 -13.80 -0.59 5.41
CA ASP A 7 -14.32 -0.38 6.76
C ASP A 7 -13.65 0.82 7.44
N MET A 8 -12.34 1.03 7.20
CA MET A 8 -11.59 2.20 7.68
C MET A 8 -12.14 3.50 7.06
N THR A 9 -12.30 3.55 5.74
CA THR A 9 -12.90 4.70 5.04
C THR A 9 -14.26 5.06 5.63
N TYR A 10 -15.14 4.07 5.82
CA TYR A 10 -16.44 4.29 6.42
C TYR A 10 -16.35 4.83 7.85
N ALA A 11 -15.43 4.33 8.66
CA ALA A 11 -15.26 4.78 10.04
C ALA A 11 -14.77 6.24 10.10
N ILE A 12 -13.88 6.63 9.19
CA ILE A 12 -13.40 8.01 9.05
C ILE A 12 -14.55 8.94 8.67
N ASP A 13 -15.34 8.58 7.65
CA ASP A 13 -16.53 9.35 7.24
C ASP A 13 -17.52 9.53 8.39
N ALA A 14 -17.76 8.48 9.17
CA ALA A 14 -18.63 8.53 10.33
C ALA A 14 -18.07 9.46 11.43
N ALA A 15 -16.76 9.45 11.65
CA ALA A 15 -16.10 10.32 12.61
C ALA A 15 -16.20 11.81 12.21
N VAL A 16 -16.00 12.12 10.94
CA VAL A 16 -16.22 13.48 10.39
C VAL A 16 -17.67 13.90 10.55
N LYS A 17 -18.60 13.04 10.15
CA LYS A 17 -20.05 13.32 10.23
C LYS A 17 -20.52 13.61 11.63
N ASN A 18 -19.95 12.92 12.63
CA ASN A 18 -20.28 13.08 14.05
C ASN A 18 -19.48 14.21 14.73
N GLY A 19 -18.60 14.90 14.00
CA GLY A 19 -17.79 16.00 14.53
C GLY A 19 -16.66 15.57 15.47
N TYR A 20 -16.24 14.32 15.41
CA TYR A 20 -15.09 13.82 16.21
C TYR A 20 -13.76 14.24 15.63
N ILE A 21 -13.67 14.37 14.33
CA ILE A 21 -12.49 14.87 13.61
C ILE A 21 -12.93 15.82 12.51
N THR A 22 -12.05 16.73 12.08
CA THR A 22 -12.29 17.64 10.96
C THR A 22 -12.04 16.93 9.63
N LYS A 23 -12.38 17.56 8.51
CA LYS A 23 -12.08 17.04 7.18
C LYS A 23 -10.57 17.02 6.90
N GLU A 24 -9.87 18.01 7.41
CA GLU A 24 -8.42 18.14 7.30
C GLU A 24 -7.70 17.02 8.05
N GLU A 25 -8.17 16.67 9.24
CA GLU A 25 -7.64 15.52 10.00
C GLU A 25 -8.01 14.17 9.36
N ALA A 26 -9.12 14.09 8.65
CA ALA A 26 -9.56 12.90 7.95
C ALA A 26 -8.78 12.63 6.65
N ALA A 27 -8.30 13.66 5.96
CA ALA A 27 -7.64 13.53 4.66
C ALA A 27 -6.44 12.55 4.67
N PRO A 28 -5.47 12.64 5.59
CA PRO A 28 -4.38 11.67 5.64
C PRO A 28 -4.84 10.26 5.96
N LEU A 29 -5.90 10.09 6.73
CA LEU A 29 -6.45 8.77 7.07
C LEU A 29 -7.14 8.13 5.86
N HIS A 30 -7.88 8.92 5.05
CA HIS A 30 -8.43 8.46 3.78
C HIS A 30 -7.34 8.06 2.81
N ALA A 31 -6.29 8.87 2.70
CA ALA A 31 -5.16 8.59 1.82
C ALA A 31 -4.44 7.27 2.22
N GLU A 32 -4.22 7.03 3.51
CA GLU A 32 -3.67 5.76 3.98
C GLU A 32 -4.59 4.58 3.64
N ALA A 33 -5.91 4.72 3.83
CA ALA A 33 -6.88 3.69 3.48
C ALA A 33 -6.87 3.38 1.98
N ALA A 34 -6.77 4.41 1.13
CA ALA A 34 -6.65 4.28 -0.32
C ALA A 34 -5.35 3.55 -0.73
N VAL A 35 -4.21 3.93 -0.15
CA VAL A 35 -2.92 3.28 -0.39
C VAL A 35 -2.96 1.80 0.00
N LEU A 36 -3.49 1.47 1.17
CA LEU A 36 -3.62 0.08 1.61
C LEU A 36 -4.59 -0.72 0.74
N ARG A 37 -5.72 -0.15 0.34
CA ARG A 37 -6.66 -0.78 -0.60
C ARG A 37 -5.98 -1.07 -1.93
N SER A 38 -5.24 -0.10 -2.47
CA SER A 38 -4.49 -0.23 -3.71
C SER A 38 -3.39 -1.29 -3.62
N LEU A 39 -2.69 -1.39 -2.49
CA LEU A 39 -1.72 -2.47 -2.26
C LEU A 39 -2.37 -3.85 -2.39
N TYR A 40 -3.54 -4.04 -1.79
CA TYR A 40 -4.25 -5.31 -1.89
C TYR A 40 -4.77 -5.59 -3.29
N TYR A 41 -5.30 -4.59 -4.01
CA TYR A 41 -5.70 -4.77 -5.41
C TYR A 41 -4.51 -5.01 -6.33
N TYR A 42 -3.36 -4.39 -6.07
CA TYR A 42 -2.12 -4.71 -6.79
C TYR A 42 -1.78 -6.21 -6.66
N ILE A 43 -1.74 -6.71 -5.42
CA ILE A 43 -1.47 -8.14 -5.17
C ILE A 43 -2.51 -9.04 -5.83
N LEU A 44 -3.79 -8.70 -5.70
CA LEU A 44 -4.89 -9.47 -6.28
C LEU A 44 -4.82 -9.52 -7.80
N THR A 45 -4.60 -8.39 -8.46
CA THR A 45 -4.53 -8.33 -9.93
C THR A 45 -3.27 -8.98 -10.48
N CYS A 46 -2.15 -8.94 -9.78
CA CYS A 46 -0.93 -9.67 -10.17
C CYS A 46 -1.09 -11.20 -10.01
N THR A 47 -1.90 -11.64 -9.03
CA THR A 47 -2.04 -13.07 -8.72
C THR A 47 -3.19 -13.71 -9.50
N PHE A 48 -4.32 -13.03 -9.63
CA PHE A 48 -5.57 -13.59 -10.14
C PHE A 48 -6.07 -12.96 -11.44
N GLY A 49 -5.40 -11.89 -11.93
CA GLY A 49 -5.88 -11.13 -13.08
C GLY A 49 -7.13 -10.33 -12.73
N ASP A 50 -8.20 -10.53 -13.48
CA ASP A 50 -9.48 -9.86 -13.27
C ASP A 50 -10.11 -10.25 -11.94
N VAL A 51 -10.55 -9.25 -11.17
CA VAL A 51 -11.10 -9.43 -9.82
C VAL A 51 -12.36 -8.58 -9.60
N PRO A 52 -13.26 -8.96 -8.69
CA PRO A 52 -14.33 -8.07 -8.27
C PRO A 52 -13.75 -6.80 -7.62
N PHE A 53 -14.17 -5.64 -8.10
CA PHE A 53 -13.74 -4.34 -7.56
C PHE A 53 -14.88 -3.68 -6.79
N TYR A 54 -14.61 -3.28 -5.56
CA TYR A 54 -15.56 -2.54 -4.72
C TYR A 54 -14.82 -1.69 -3.68
N THR A 55 -15.41 -0.54 -3.35
CA THR A 55 -14.92 0.41 -2.35
C THR A 55 -15.91 0.61 -1.21
N GLU A 56 -17.09 -0.01 -1.30
CA GLU A 56 -18.13 0.06 -0.30
C GLU A 56 -17.80 -0.80 0.93
N ARG A 57 -18.24 -0.35 2.10
CA ARG A 57 -18.27 -1.22 3.29
C ARG A 57 -19.23 -2.39 3.07
N VAL A 58 -18.82 -3.58 3.44
CA VAL A 58 -19.70 -4.77 3.39
C VAL A 58 -20.62 -4.78 4.62
N THR A 59 -21.92 -4.73 4.38
CA THR A 59 -23.00 -4.85 5.38
C THR A 59 -23.87 -6.05 5.08
N GLU A 60 -24.76 -6.44 5.98
CA GLU A 60 -25.72 -7.50 5.72
C GLU A 60 -26.61 -7.21 4.51
N GLU A 61 -26.96 -5.92 4.28
CA GLU A 61 -27.86 -5.50 3.20
C GLU A 61 -27.18 -5.58 1.81
N ASN A 62 -25.87 -5.32 1.71
CA ASN A 62 -25.16 -5.34 0.42
C ASN A 62 -24.26 -6.56 0.21
N ARG A 63 -24.18 -7.45 1.19
CA ARG A 63 -23.29 -8.61 1.18
C ARG A 63 -23.49 -9.51 -0.04
N GLU A 64 -24.73 -9.82 -0.38
CA GLU A 64 -25.05 -10.65 -1.53
C GLU A 64 -24.69 -9.95 -2.84
N LYS A 65 -24.99 -8.66 -2.97
CA LYS A 65 -24.59 -7.83 -4.12
C LYS A 65 -23.07 -7.85 -4.31
N ILE A 66 -22.31 -7.65 -3.23
CA ILE A 66 -20.84 -7.64 -3.32
C ILE A 66 -20.29 -9.04 -3.64
N ALA A 67 -20.85 -10.08 -3.04
CA ALA A 67 -20.44 -11.47 -3.29
C ALA A 67 -20.67 -11.93 -4.74
N THR A 68 -21.61 -11.31 -5.44
CA THR A 68 -21.97 -11.63 -6.83
C THR A 68 -21.46 -10.60 -7.85
N LEU A 69 -20.62 -9.65 -7.45
CA LEU A 69 -20.03 -8.69 -8.38
C LEU A 69 -19.27 -9.40 -9.51
N PRO A 70 -19.45 -8.96 -10.76
CA PRO A 70 -18.63 -9.44 -11.86
C PRO A 70 -17.17 -9.03 -11.66
N ARG A 71 -16.29 -9.77 -12.30
CA ARG A 71 -14.87 -9.39 -12.33
C ARG A 71 -14.69 -8.15 -13.19
N MET A 72 -13.98 -7.17 -12.67
CA MET A 72 -13.44 -6.04 -13.41
C MET A 72 -12.08 -6.44 -14.00
N SER A 73 -11.74 -5.96 -15.18
CA SER A 73 -10.43 -6.24 -15.76
C SER A 73 -9.29 -5.77 -14.83
N ALA A 74 -8.20 -6.51 -14.83
CA ALA A 74 -7.03 -6.15 -14.05
C ALA A 74 -6.50 -4.74 -14.40
N VAL A 75 -6.56 -4.37 -15.67
CA VAL A 75 -6.19 -3.02 -16.17
C VAL A 75 -7.10 -1.97 -15.53
N ALA A 76 -8.42 -2.08 -15.66
CA ALA A 76 -9.35 -1.12 -15.11
C ALA A 76 -9.27 -1.03 -13.58
N THR A 77 -9.07 -2.17 -12.90
CA THR A 77 -8.90 -2.19 -11.44
C THR A 77 -7.66 -1.40 -11.02
N ARG A 78 -6.54 -1.58 -11.73
CA ARG A 78 -5.32 -0.81 -11.45
C ARG A 78 -5.47 0.66 -11.80
N ASP A 79 -6.15 1.00 -12.91
CA ASP A 79 -6.41 2.40 -13.27
C ASP A 79 -7.18 3.13 -12.17
N HIS A 80 -8.24 2.53 -11.62
CA HIS A 80 -8.96 3.11 -10.47
C HIS A 80 -8.05 3.37 -9.26
N CYS A 81 -7.16 2.43 -8.95
CA CYS A 81 -6.22 2.59 -7.85
C CYS A 81 -5.17 3.68 -8.12
N ILE A 82 -4.67 3.76 -9.35
CA ILE A 82 -3.71 4.79 -9.79
C ILE A 82 -4.33 6.19 -9.66
N GLU A 83 -5.55 6.35 -10.16
CA GLU A 83 -6.27 7.62 -10.09
C GLU A 83 -6.53 8.05 -8.64
N GLU A 84 -6.94 7.12 -7.78
CA GLU A 84 -7.17 7.39 -6.36
C GLU A 84 -5.88 7.80 -5.64
N ILE A 85 -4.76 7.12 -5.89
CA ILE A 85 -3.44 7.48 -5.32
C ILE A 85 -3.00 8.85 -5.85
N HIS A 86 -3.14 9.11 -7.13
CA HIS A 86 -2.82 10.41 -7.74
C HIS A 86 -3.60 11.53 -7.08
N GLU A 87 -4.90 11.36 -6.91
CA GLU A 87 -5.75 12.36 -6.26
C GLU A 87 -5.30 12.63 -4.83
N TRP A 88 -5.17 11.60 -4.00
CA TRP A 88 -4.86 11.78 -2.58
C TRP A 88 -3.43 12.28 -2.32
N ILE A 89 -2.45 11.82 -3.10
CA ILE A 89 -1.04 12.14 -2.84
C ILE A 89 -0.58 13.37 -3.61
N LEU A 90 -0.85 13.45 -4.92
CA LEU A 90 -0.30 14.52 -5.75
C LEU A 90 -1.23 15.73 -5.85
N GLN A 91 -2.55 15.56 -5.85
CA GLN A 91 -3.49 16.69 -5.96
C GLN A 91 -3.87 17.26 -4.61
N GLN A 92 -4.15 16.41 -3.62
CA GLN A 92 -4.59 16.86 -2.29
C GLN A 92 -3.44 16.94 -1.28
N GLU A 93 -2.26 16.43 -1.61
CA GLU A 93 -1.07 16.41 -0.72
C GLU A 93 -1.42 15.86 0.68
N ALA A 94 -2.34 14.88 0.72
CA ALA A 94 -2.92 14.40 1.97
C ALA A 94 -1.96 13.55 2.81
N LEU A 95 -0.89 13.01 2.23
CA LEU A 95 0.15 12.29 2.95
C LEU A 95 1.46 13.08 2.93
N PRO A 96 2.22 13.05 4.04
CA PRO A 96 3.54 13.66 4.04
C PRO A 96 4.46 12.94 3.04
N MET A 97 5.30 13.73 2.35
CA MET A 97 6.28 13.26 1.37
C MET A 97 7.47 12.58 2.07
N VAL A 98 7.17 11.50 2.76
CA VAL A 98 8.12 10.68 3.52
C VAL A 98 7.81 9.20 3.31
N ARG A 99 8.73 8.33 3.68
CA ARG A 99 8.57 6.88 3.64
C ARG A 99 7.45 6.42 4.59
N THR A 100 7.60 6.77 5.87
CA THR A 100 6.65 6.48 6.94
C THR A 100 6.54 7.70 7.85
N TYR A 101 5.47 7.79 8.62
CA TYR A 101 5.34 8.85 9.62
C TYR A 101 6.45 8.75 10.66
N GLU A 102 6.96 9.92 11.08
CA GLU A 102 7.99 10.00 12.11
C GLU A 102 7.54 9.29 13.39
N GLY A 103 8.43 8.46 13.94
CA GLY A 103 8.16 7.67 15.15
C GLY A 103 7.23 6.48 14.95
N THR A 104 6.76 6.20 13.72
CA THR A 104 5.97 5.02 13.42
C THR A 104 6.42 4.37 12.12
N GLU A 105 7.05 3.23 12.21
CA GLU A 105 7.49 2.45 11.05
C GLU A 105 6.34 1.73 10.34
N TYR A 106 5.14 1.81 10.92
CA TYR A 106 3.96 1.04 10.49
C TYR A 106 2.94 1.88 9.71
N ARG A 107 3.05 3.20 9.73
CA ARG A 107 2.15 4.10 8.99
C ARG A 107 2.74 4.46 7.63
N ALA A 108 1.93 4.32 6.59
CA ALA A 108 2.35 4.62 5.23
C ALA A 108 2.46 6.13 4.99
N GLY A 109 3.64 6.61 4.56
CA GLY A 109 3.79 7.93 3.95
C GLY A 109 3.50 7.89 2.45
N ALA A 110 3.64 9.02 1.77
CA ALA A 110 3.40 9.14 0.33
C ALA A 110 4.24 8.16 -0.50
N ALA A 111 5.48 7.86 -0.08
CA ALA A 111 6.37 6.95 -0.79
C ALA A 111 5.75 5.58 -1.07
N VAL A 112 4.92 5.06 -0.16
CA VAL A 112 4.25 3.76 -0.33
C VAL A 112 3.26 3.81 -1.48
N GLY A 113 2.41 4.85 -1.52
CA GLY A 113 1.43 5.03 -2.59
C GLY A 113 2.11 5.28 -3.94
N LEU A 114 3.11 6.14 -4.00
CA LEU A 114 3.88 6.45 -5.22
C LEU A 114 4.49 5.19 -5.83
N MET A 115 5.13 4.34 -5.01
CA MET A 115 5.70 3.08 -5.49
C MET A 115 4.64 2.10 -6.00
N ILE A 116 3.49 1.99 -5.31
CA ILE A 116 2.38 1.13 -5.75
C ILE A 116 1.82 1.63 -7.08
N ALA A 117 1.57 2.94 -7.21
CA ALA A 117 1.07 3.55 -8.43
C ALA A 117 2.04 3.34 -9.60
N ALA A 118 3.34 3.60 -9.40
CA ALA A 118 4.37 3.36 -10.42
C ALA A 118 4.36 1.89 -10.91
N LYS A 119 4.29 0.92 -9.99
CA LYS A 119 4.20 -0.50 -10.34
C LYS A 119 2.92 -0.85 -11.10
N MET A 120 1.78 -0.30 -10.71
CA MET A 120 0.52 -0.50 -11.43
C MET A 120 0.56 0.12 -12.83
N CYS A 121 1.14 1.33 -12.96
CA CYS A 121 1.35 1.99 -14.26
C CYS A 121 2.20 1.12 -15.18
N MET A 122 3.31 0.55 -14.70
CA MET A 122 4.14 -0.36 -15.50
C MET A 122 3.36 -1.61 -15.96
N TRP A 123 2.50 -2.17 -15.12
CA TRP A 123 1.64 -3.29 -15.50
C TRP A 123 0.56 -2.94 -16.54
N ASN A 124 0.15 -1.67 -16.57
CA ASN A 124 -0.82 -1.15 -17.53
C ASN A 124 -0.16 -0.48 -18.75
N GLU A 125 1.17 -0.61 -18.89
CA GLU A 125 1.96 0.02 -19.97
C GLU A 125 1.82 1.55 -20.04
N ARG A 126 1.47 2.19 -18.90
CA ARG A 126 1.37 3.65 -18.74
C ARG A 126 2.73 4.21 -18.32
N TRP A 127 3.69 4.23 -19.26
CA TRP A 127 5.09 4.52 -18.96
C TRP A 127 5.34 5.96 -18.51
N ASP A 128 4.66 6.93 -19.10
CA ASP A 128 4.81 8.34 -18.74
C ASP A 128 4.30 8.59 -17.30
N ASP A 129 3.16 7.98 -16.93
CA ASP A 129 2.64 8.06 -15.58
C ASP A 129 3.55 7.32 -14.58
N ALA A 130 4.14 6.20 -14.98
CA ALA A 130 5.10 5.49 -14.13
C ALA A 130 6.33 6.37 -13.83
N ILE A 131 6.84 7.08 -14.83
CA ILE A 131 7.96 8.03 -14.68
C ILE A 131 7.56 9.14 -13.71
N LEU A 132 6.39 9.75 -13.87
CA LEU A 132 5.89 10.78 -12.97
C LEU A 132 5.91 10.33 -11.50
N PHE A 133 5.36 9.15 -11.19
CA PHE A 133 5.35 8.65 -9.82
C PHE A 133 6.75 8.29 -9.28
N ILE A 134 7.67 7.88 -10.14
CA ILE A 134 9.06 7.61 -9.76
C ILE A 134 9.81 8.92 -9.49
N GLU A 135 9.63 9.94 -10.30
CA GLU A 135 10.23 11.27 -10.09
C GLU A 135 9.77 11.88 -8.76
N GLU A 136 8.47 11.75 -8.44
CA GLU A 136 7.94 12.17 -7.15
C GLU A 136 8.54 11.34 -5.98
N LEU A 137 8.73 10.04 -6.18
CA LEU A 137 9.41 9.19 -5.19
C LEU A 137 10.87 9.61 -4.98
N GLU A 138 11.57 9.97 -6.05
CA GLU A 138 12.95 10.49 -5.98
C GLU A 138 13.02 11.81 -5.17
N SER A 139 11.95 12.60 -5.15
CA SER A 139 11.90 13.81 -4.31
C SER A 139 12.03 13.48 -2.81
N ILE A 140 11.60 12.29 -2.40
CA ILE A 140 11.69 11.80 -1.01
C ILE A 140 13.07 11.22 -0.69
N TYR A 141 13.64 10.45 -1.61
CA TYR A 141 14.89 9.71 -1.39
C TYR A 141 16.11 10.40 -1.95
N GLY A 142 15.95 11.39 -2.82
CA GLY A 142 17.00 11.95 -3.64
C GLY A 142 17.32 11.06 -4.86
N HIS A 143 18.06 11.62 -5.80
CA HIS A 143 18.50 10.89 -6.99
C HIS A 143 19.79 10.12 -6.69
N TYR A 144 19.84 8.84 -7.05
CA TYR A 144 20.99 7.97 -6.78
C TYR A 144 22.32 8.53 -7.29
N ALA A 145 22.32 9.12 -8.48
CA ALA A 145 23.53 9.71 -9.07
C ALA A 145 24.07 10.90 -8.29
N ASP A 146 23.19 11.66 -7.62
CA ASP A 146 23.55 12.87 -6.90
C ASP A 146 23.87 12.60 -5.43
N SER A 147 23.27 11.59 -4.85
CA SER A 147 23.38 11.26 -3.43
C SER A 147 23.38 9.75 -3.18
N PRO A 148 24.38 9.01 -3.70
CA PRO A 148 24.43 7.55 -3.50
C PRO A 148 24.49 7.16 -2.02
N GLU A 149 24.95 8.04 -1.14
CA GLU A 149 25.02 7.81 0.30
C GLU A 149 23.66 7.86 1.00
N THR A 150 22.72 8.68 0.50
CA THR A 150 21.38 8.83 1.06
C THR A 150 20.38 7.87 0.41
N PHE A 151 20.56 7.60 -0.87
CA PHE A 151 19.75 6.67 -1.66
C PHE A 151 20.34 5.26 -1.70
N GLY A 152 21.59 5.12 -1.25
CA GLY A 152 22.36 3.89 -1.40
C GLY A 152 21.79 2.70 -0.66
N LEU A 153 22.17 1.54 -1.14
CA LEU A 153 22.00 0.27 -0.45
C LEU A 153 22.79 0.33 0.87
N ASP A 154 22.12 0.47 1.98
CA ASP A 154 22.75 0.57 3.30
C ASP A 154 23.49 -0.70 3.70
N TYR A 155 23.19 -1.83 3.05
CA TYR A 155 23.69 -3.14 3.42
C TYR A 155 24.08 -3.95 2.19
N PRO A 156 24.99 -4.93 2.33
CA PRO A 156 25.20 -5.91 1.28
C PRO A 156 23.88 -6.53 0.84
N LEU A 157 23.72 -6.74 -0.45
CA LEU A 157 22.50 -7.33 -1.04
C LEU A 157 22.11 -8.68 -0.40
N THR A 158 23.06 -9.36 0.21
CA THR A 158 22.86 -10.62 0.96
C THR A 158 22.13 -10.43 2.28
N ASP A 159 22.15 -9.24 2.85
CA ASP A 159 21.56 -8.94 4.15
C ASP A 159 20.15 -8.34 4.01
N VAL A 160 19.87 -7.67 2.91
CA VAL A 160 18.58 -7.08 2.60
C VAL A 160 17.85 -8.01 1.61
N PRO A 161 16.62 -8.37 1.83
CA PRO A 161 15.66 -8.11 2.91
C PRO A 161 15.60 -9.20 3.99
N PHE A 162 16.61 -10.05 4.10
CA PHE A 162 16.47 -11.33 4.83
C PHE A 162 16.86 -11.26 6.30
N SER A 163 17.75 -10.37 6.69
CA SER A 163 18.30 -10.33 8.06
C SER A 163 18.06 -9.02 8.80
N LYS A 164 17.80 -7.93 8.10
CA LYS A 164 17.56 -6.61 8.72
C LYS A 164 16.21 -6.05 8.27
N ARG A 165 15.50 -5.44 9.22
CA ARG A 165 14.20 -4.81 9.00
C ARG A 165 14.34 -3.29 9.07
N TYR A 166 13.41 -2.60 8.43
CA TYR A 166 13.28 -1.14 8.49
C TYR A 166 14.56 -0.40 8.08
N VAL A 167 15.31 -0.98 7.14
CA VAL A 167 16.48 -0.35 6.55
C VAL A 167 16.07 0.88 5.73
N LYS A 168 16.98 1.79 5.46
CA LYS A 168 16.69 3.01 4.69
C LYS A 168 16.12 2.73 3.30
N GLU A 169 16.55 1.66 2.67
CA GLU A 169 16.08 1.22 1.37
C GLU A 169 14.63 0.71 1.41
N SER A 170 14.15 0.22 2.55
CA SER A 170 12.81 -0.30 2.68
C SER A 170 11.78 0.81 2.65
N ILE A 171 10.83 0.75 1.70
CA ILE A 171 9.75 1.73 1.59
C ILE A 171 8.66 1.42 2.60
N PHE A 172 8.26 0.16 2.71
CA PHE A 172 7.21 -0.27 3.62
C PHE A 172 7.40 -1.74 4.01
N GLU A 173 7.33 -2.02 5.30
CA GLU A 173 7.38 -3.37 5.82
C GLU A 173 6.20 -3.65 6.73
N MET A 174 5.52 -4.75 6.48
CA MET A 174 4.52 -5.27 7.41
C MET A 174 5.21 -6.17 8.44
N GLY A 175 5.47 -5.61 9.60
CA GLY A 175 6.08 -6.34 10.71
C GLY A 175 5.13 -7.37 11.31
N ASN A 176 5.56 -8.62 11.34
CA ASN A 176 4.87 -9.69 12.08
C ASN A 176 5.58 -9.88 13.41
N VAL A 177 5.00 -9.39 14.50
CA VAL A 177 5.50 -9.65 15.86
C VAL A 177 4.80 -10.89 16.38
N VAL A 178 5.50 -12.01 16.36
CA VAL A 178 4.95 -13.32 16.79
C VAL A 178 4.87 -13.43 18.30
N GLN A 179 5.61 -12.62 19.05
CA GLN A 179 5.84 -12.87 20.48
C GLN A 179 4.78 -12.34 21.44
N ASP A 180 4.07 -11.26 21.10
CA ASP A 180 3.25 -10.60 22.12
C ASP A 180 1.73 -10.85 22.02
N TYR A 181 1.20 -11.33 20.92
CA TYR A 181 -0.24 -11.43 20.71
C TYR A 181 -0.77 -12.79 20.27
N GLY A 182 0.06 -13.81 20.16
CA GLY A 182 -0.39 -15.15 19.74
C GLY A 182 -1.00 -15.21 18.34
N ILE A 183 -0.89 -14.15 17.56
CA ILE A 183 -1.39 -14.08 16.19
C ILE A 183 -0.36 -14.75 15.30
N GLN A 184 -0.62 -15.98 14.92
CA GLN A 184 0.04 -16.57 13.77
C GLN A 184 -0.47 -15.85 12.52
N THR A 185 0.16 -14.74 12.18
CA THR A 185 0.00 -14.21 10.84
C THR A 185 0.82 -15.10 9.92
N SER A 186 0.16 -16.08 9.32
CA SER A 186 0.67 -16.65 8.10
C SER A 186 0.76 -15.51 7.10
N SER A 187 1.96 -14.94 6.92
CA SER A 187 2.18 -14.05 5.80
C SER A 187 1.81 -14.81 4.53
N MET A 188 1.16 -14.18 3.58
CA MET A 188 0.90 -14.82 2.26
C MET A 188 2.21 -15.30 1.61
N ILE A 189 3.34 -14.78 2.05
CA ILE A 189 4.68 -15.18 1.62
C ILE A 189 5.16 -16.43 2.38
N ALA A 190 4.78 -16.61 3.65
CA ALA A 190 5.16 -17.79 4.43
C ALA A 190 4.32 -19.02 4.09
N SER A 191 3.14 -18.85 3.52
CA SER A 191 2.30 -19.97 3.07
C SER A 191 2.71 -20.55 1.71
N SER A 192 3.62 -19.93 0.97
CA SER A 192 4.28 -20.59 -0.14
C SER A 192 5.36 -21.54 0.42
N SER A 193 4.89 -22.59 1.04
CA SER A 193 5.56 -23.88 1.32
C SER A 193 6.99 -24.02 0.81
N LEU A 194 7.92 -23.29 1.39
CA LEU A 194 9.28 -23.79 1.46
C LEU A 194 9.28 -24.82 2.60
N PRO A 195 9.60 -26.08 2.34
CA PRO A 195 9.71 -27.06 3.40
C PRO A 195 10.70 -26.55 4.43
N ALA A 196 10.27 -26.56 5.71
CA ALA A 196 11.16 -26.23 6.80
C ALA A 196 12.45 -27.05 6.60
N ARG A 197 13.54 -26.37 6.29
CA ARG A 197 14.85 -27.00 6.34
C ARG A 197 15.09 -27.33 7.80
N THR A 198 14.81 -28.55 8.16
CA THR A 198 15.34 -29.12 9.39
C THR A 198 16.87 -29.02 9.30
N ALA A 199 17.44 -28.08 10.04
CA ALA A 199 18.87 -28.05 10.27
C ALA A 199 19.25 -29.37 10.95
N LYS A 200 20.11 -30.14 10.29
CA LYS A 200 20.86 -31.20 10.92
C LYS A 200 22.11 -30.60 11.53
#